data_4f4d6abb678e0378fa8dc2f51e7e7959
#
_entry.id   4f4d6abb678e0378fa8dc2f51e7e7959
#
_cell.length_a   1.000
_cell.length_b   1.000
_cell.length_c   1.000
_cell.angle_alpha   90.00
_cell.angle_beta   90.00
_cell.angle_gamma   90.00
#
_symmetry.space_group_name_H-M   'P 1'
#
loop_
_entity.id
_entity.type
_entity.pdbx_description
1 polymer ?
#
loop_
_entity_poly.entity_id
_entity_poly.type
_entity_poly.pdbx_seq_one_letter_code
_entity_poly.pdbx_strand_id
1 'polypeptide(L)'
;MRMKPFGTPHTAGAVRLMLLGSGELGKEVAIEAQRYAIEVIAVDRYANAPAMQVAHRSHVINMLDGEALANLIAQEQPDLVVPEIEAIHTPTLVELERQGLRVIPTARAAWLTMDREGIRRLAAETLALPTSPYRFCSTHDEFRDAIAAVGVPCVVKPVMSSSGKGQSVVRHASEIDTAWEYAQSGGRAGQGRVIVEGFVEFDYEITLLTVRHRDGTGFCEPIGHLQIDGDYRESWQPQPMSALALDRAQRIARVVTDNLGGYGVFGVELFVRGDEVIFSEVSPRPHDTGLVTLISQELSQFALHARAILGLPVPVIRQLGPSASCAVLVEGEGAGPVYRGVAEALTEPDTMLRIFGKPEVRGRRRMAVTLARDTDVDAARAKARRAAQKISVDI
;
A
#
# COMPACT_ATOMS: atom_id res chain seq x y z
N MET A 1 14.13 -18.02 10.43
CA MET A 1 13.80 -18.65 9.12
C MET A 1 15.09 -18.84 8.32
N ARG A 2 15.45 -20.10 7.96
CA ARG A 2 16.60 -20.31 7.06
C ARG A 2 16.11 -20.31 5.62
N MET A 3 16.57 -19.39 4.81
CA MET A 3 16.42 -19.43 3.37
C MET A 3 17.40 -20.46 2.79
N LYS A 4 17.01 -21.12 1.69
CA LYS A 4 17.99 -21.86 0.89
C LYS A 4 19.02 -20.88 0.30
N PRO A 5 20.24 -21.33 -0.02
CA PRO A 5 21.18 -20.48 -0.76
C PRO A 5 20.56 -19.95 -2.04
N PHE A 6 20.92 -18.73 -2.43
CA PHE A 6 20.40 -18.11 -3.64
C PHE A 6 21.16 -18.65 -4.86
N GLY A 7 20.44 -19.33 -5.73
CA GLY A 7 20.95 -19.79 -7.02
C GLY A 7 20.63 -18.81 -8.15
N THR A 8 21.20 -19.06 -9.31
CA THR A 8 20.95 -18.25 -10.52
C THR A 8 19.53 -18.50 -11.04
N PRO A 9 18.79 -17.46 -11.46
CA PRO A 9 17.49 -17.61 -12.13
C PRO A 9 17.53 -18.62 -13.28
N HIS A 10 16.41 -19.28 -13.54
CA HIS A 10 16.25 -20.33 -14.55
C HIS A 10 17.08 -21.62 -14.32
N THR A 11 17.62 -21.79 -13.12
CA THR A 11 18.31 -23.03 -12.73
C THR A 11 17.55 -23.75 -11.61
N ALA A 12 17.90 -25.03 -11.37
CA ALA A 12 17.32 -25.81 -10.28
C ALA A 12 17.56 -25.22 -8.88
N GLY A 13 18.62 -24.41 -8.72
CA GLY A 13 18.95 -23.72 -7.47
C GLY A 13 18.26 -22.38 -7.28
N ALA A 14 17.49 -21.90 -8.26
CA ALA A 14 16.83 -20.60 -8.17
C ALA A 14 15.88 -20.52 -6.98
N VAL A 15 15.83 -19.36 -6.32
CA VAL A 15 14.75 -19.00 -5.39
C VAL A 15 13.68 -18.30 -6.19
N ARG A 16 12.47 -18.83 -6.18
CA ARG A 16 11.33 -18.33 -6.95
C ARG A 16 10.39 -17.52 -6.07
N LEU A 17 10.14 -16.29 -6.46
CA LEU A 17 9.21 -15.39 -5.82
C LEU A 17 8.03 -15.16 -6.77
N MET A 18 6.81 -15.52 -6.36
CA MET A 18 5.58 -15.20 -7.08
C MET A 18 4.96 -13.96 -6.46
N LEU A 19 4.82 -12.91 -7.28
CA LEU A 19 4.24 -11.62 -6.91
C LEU A 19 2.78 -11.60 -7.35
N LEU A 20 1.85 -11.51 -6.40
CA LEU A 20 0.41 -11.42 -6.65
C LEU A 20 -0.03 -9.95 -6.64
N GLY A 21 -0.14 -9.37 -7.83
CA GLY A 21 -0.26 -7.96 -8.10
C GLY A 21 1.02 -7.42 -8.74
N SER A 22 0.88 -6.93 -9.97
CA SER A 22 2.01 -6.54 -10.81
C SER A 22 1.96 -5.05 -11.18
N GLY A 23 1.43 -4.22 -10.27
CA GLY A 23 1.37 -2.77 -10.40
C GLY A 23 2.73 -2.09 -10.26
N GLU A 24 2.71 -0.78 -10.11
CA GLU A 24 3.91 0.07 -9.96
C GLU A 24 4.76 -0.29 -8.73
N LEU A 25 4.12 -0.60 -7.59
CA LEU A 25 4.83 -0.99 -6.38
C LEU A 25 5.44 -2.38 -6.55
N GLY A 26 4.69 -3.32 -7.11
CA GLY A 26 5.16 -4.65 -7.45
C GLY A 26 6.36 -4.64 -8.41
N LYS A 27 6.43 -3.69 -9.36
CA LYS A 27 7.58 -3.51 -10.24
C LYS A 27 8.86 -3.19 -9.45
N GLU A 28 8.79 -2.27 -8.50
CA GLU A 28 9.95 -1.92 -7.67
C GLU A 28 10.35 -3.10 -6.77
N VAL A 29 9.38 -3.87 -6.21
CA VAL A 29 9.68 -5.10 -5.46
C VAL A 29 10.38 -6.13 -6.35
N ALA A 30 9.91 -6.33 -7.59
CA ALA A 30 10.54 -7.25 -8.54
C ALA A 30 11.99 -6.86 -8.85
N ILE A 31 12.25 -5.57 -9.10
CA ILE A 31 13.59 -5.03 -9.36
C ILE A 31 14.51 -5.28 -8.15
N GLU A 32 14.04 -4.99 -6.94
CA GLU A 32 14.86 -5.20 -5.73
C GLU A 32 15.09 -6.69 -5.44
N ALA A 33 14.13 -7.58 -5.69
CA ALA A 33 14.33 -9.01 -5.57
C ALA A 33 15.38 -9.54 -6.55
N GLN A 34 15.37 -9.05 -7.79
CA GLN A 34 16.35 -9.44 -8.83
C GLN A 34 17.78 -9.04 -8.50
N ARG A 35 18.01 -7.99 -7.69
CA ARG A 35 19.36 -7.62 -7.19
C ARG A 35 19.99 -8.73 -6.35
N TYR A 36 19.19 -9.64 -5.81
CA TYR A 36 19.60 -10.82 -5.05
C TYR A 36 19.51 -12.13 -5.86
N ALA A 37 19.45 -12.04 -7.20
CA ALA A 37 19.28 -13.18 -8.09
C ALA A 37 18.01 -13.99 -7.82
N ILE A 38 16.94 -13.36 -7.34
CA ILE A 38 15.65 -14.01 -7.16
C ILE A 38 14.91 -14.09 -8.49
N GLU A 39 14.41 -15.26 -8.82
CA GLU A 39 13.57 -15.48 -10.00
C GLU A 39 12.14 -15.00 -9.71
N VAL A 40 11.71 -13.94 -10.38
CA VAL A 40 10.41 -13.31 -10.14
C VAL A 40 9.39 -13.79 -11.16
N ILE A 41 8.22 -14.20 -10.66
CA ILE A 41 7.02 -14.59 -11.42
C ILE A 41 5.95 -13.55 -11.09
N ALA A 42 5.56 -12.74 -12.08
CA ALA A 42 4.59 -11.67 -11.92
C ALA A 42 3.19 -12.11 -12.33
N VAL A 43 2.20 -11.90 -11.46
CA VAL A 43 0.81 -12.30 -11.71
C VAL A 43 -0.10 -11.09 -11.59
N ASP A 44 -0.99 -10.88 -12.56
CA ASP A 44 -2.02 -9.85 -12.51
C ASP A 44 -3.23 -10.27 -13.37
N ARG A 45 -4.32 -9.48 -13.29
CA ARG A 45 -5.55 -9.69 -14.06
C ARG A 45 -5.49 -9.20 -15.52
N TYR A 46 -4.45 -8.44 -15.88
CA TYR A 46 -4.27 -7.88 -17.23
C TYR A 46 -2.82 -8.02 -17.70
N ALA A 47 -2.64 -8.11 -19.00
CA ALA A 47 -1.34 -8.29 -19.62
C ALA A 47 -0.51 -7.00 -19.58
N ASN A 48 0.81 -7.16 -19.65
CA ASN A 48 1.79 -6.05 -19.65
C ASN A 48 1.71 -5.13 -18.44
N ALA A 49 1.23 -5.65 -17.29
CA ALA A 49 1.29 -4.93 -16.03
C ALA A 49 2.74 -4.53 -15.70
N PRO A 50 2.98 -3.41 -14.99
CA PRO A 50 4.31 -2.85 -14.75
C PRO A 50 5.37 -3.86 -14.30
N ALA A 51 5.08 -4.74 -13.33
CA ALA A 51 6.04 -5.73 -12.87
C ALA A 51 6.28 -6.85 -13.88
N MET A 52 5.32 -7.18 -14.76
CA MET A 52 5.50 -8.17 -15.81
C MET A 52 6.58 -7.76 -16.82
N GLN A 53 6.80 -6.45 -17.00
CA GLN A 53 7.80 -5.91 -17.92
C GLN A 53 9.24 -6.18 -17.47
N VAL A 54 9.45 -6.50 -16.19
CA VAL A 54 10.79 -6.76 -15.61
C VAL A 54 10.91 -8.15 -15.00
N ALA A 55 9.83 -8.88 -14.82
CA ALA A 55 9.83 -10.23 -14.26
C ALA A 55 10.44 -11.26 -15.22
N HIS A 56 10.90 -12.40 -14.70
CA HIS A 56 11.42 -13.51 -15.51
C HIS A 56 10.29 -14.27 -16.22
N ARG A 57 9.13 -14.38 -15.58
CA ARG A 57 7.90 -14.94 -16.16
C ARG A 57 6.69 -14.15 -15.69
N SER A 58 5.60 -14.24 -16.45
CA SER A 58 4.37 -13.57 -16.08
C SER A 58 3.13 -14.38 -16.46
N HIS A 59 2.06 -14.22 -15.67
CA HIS A 59 0.79 -14.86 -15.91
C HIS A 59 -0.37 -13.89 -15.72
N VAL A 60 -1.38 -14.04 -16.58
CA VAL A 60 -2.62 -13.26 -16.49
C VAL A 60 -3.73 -14.20 -16.03
N ILE A 61 -4.23 -14.00 -14.81
CA ILE A 61 -5.34 -14.76 -14.24
C ILE A 61 -6.28 -13.84 -13.45
N ASN A 62 -7.49 -14.28 -13.23
CA ASN A 62 -8.34 -13.69 -12.19
C ASN A 62 -7.89 -14.23 -10.82
N MET A 63 -7.13 -13.45 -10.06
CA MET A 63 -6.63 -13.86 -8.74
C MET A 63 -7.73 -14.01 -7.67
N LEU A 64 -8.97 -13.58 -7.95
CA LEU A 64 -10.15 -13.87 -7.10
C LEU A 64 -10.71 -15.27 -7.35
N ASP A 65 -10.29 -15.94 -8.42
CA ASP A 65 -10.58 -17.36 -8.68
C ASP A 65 -9.58 -18.23 -7.91
N GLY A 66 -10.04 -18.85 -6.85
CA GLY A 66 -9.19 -19.66 -5.96
C GLY A 66 -8.63 -20.90 -6.64
N GLU A 67 -9.35 -21.51 -7.61
CA GLU A 67 -8.88 -22.66 -8.36
C GLU A 67 -7.77 -22.28 -9.36
N ALA A 68 -7.99 -21.20 -10.12
CA ALA A 68 -6.98 -20.67 -11.04
C ALA A 68 -5.69 -20.28 -10.29
N LEU A 69 -5.82 -19.65 -9.11
CA LEU A 69 -4.69 -19.29 -8.26
C LEU A 69 -3.94 -20.53 -7.75
N ALA A 70 -4.65 -21.51 -7.22
CA ALA A 70 -4.04 -22.75 -6.72
C ALA A 70 -3.31 -23.54 -7.83
N ASN A 71 -3.93 -23.67 -9.01
CA ASN A 71 -3.34 -24.35 -10.16
C ASN A 71 -2.06 -23.65 -10.64
N LEU A 72 -2.05 -22.31 -10.70
CA LEU A 72 -0.86 -21.56 -11.08
C LEU A 72 0.28 -21.72 -10.05
N ILE A 73 -0.03 -21.66 -8.75
CA ILE A 73 0.96 -21.88 -7.69
C ILE A 73 1.54 -23.32 -7.77
N ALA A 74 0.69 -24.31 -8.01
CA ALA A 74 1.13 -25.69 -8.17
C ALA A 74 2.00 -25.88 -9.43
N GLN A 75 1.70 -25.20 -10.53
CA GLN A 75 2.49 -25.24 -11.77
C GLN A 75 3.86 -24.60 -11.59
N GLU A 76 3.93 -23.39 -11.01
CA GLU A 76 5.15 -22.60 -10.90
C GLU A 76 6.04 -22.99 -9.71
N GLN A 77 5.46 -23.62 -8.68
CA GLN A 77 6.15 -24.06 -7.47
C GLN A 77 7.05 -22.98 -6.85
N PRO A 78 6.51 -21.78 -6.53
CA PRO A 78 7.30 -20.73 -5.94
C PRO A 78 7.79 -21.08 -4.53
N ASP A 79 8.98 -20.60 -4.18
CA ASP A 79 9.48 -20.67 -2.80
C ASP A 79 8.77 -19.68 -1.88
N LEU A 80 8.32 -18.55 -2.46
CA LEU A 80 7.67 -17.44 -1.77
C LEU A 80 6.49 -16.94 -2.61
N VAL A 81 5.36 -16.67 -1.96
CA VAL A 81 4.22 -15.94 -2.54
C VAL A 81 4.06 -14.63 -1.79
N VAL A 82 4.06 -13.52 -2.52
CA VAL A 82 4.03 -12.17 -1.97
C VAL A 82 2.81 -11.42 -2.52
N PRO A 83 1.74 -11.24 -1.70
CA PRO A 83 0.61 -10.40 -2.05
C PRO A 83 1.00 -8.91 -2.12
N GLU A 84 0.65 -8.25 -3.21
CA GLU A 84 0.90 -6.83 -3.45
C GLU A 84 -0.38 -6.01 -3.68
N ILE A 85 -1.52 -6.69 -3.77
CA ILE A 85 -2.83 -6.06 -3.90
C ILE A 85 -3.86 -6.77 -3.03
N GLU A 86 -5.03 -6.16 -2.85
CA GLU A 86 -6.11 -6.75 -2.05
C GLU A 86 -7.02 -7.70 -2.85
N ALA A 87 -7.02 -7.64 -4.20
CA ALA A 87 -7.91 -8.44 -5.05
C ALA A 87 -7.37 -9.88 -5.29
N ILE A 88 -7.27 -10.66 -4.21
CA ILE A 88 -6.74 -12.03 -4.20
C ILE A 88 -7.71 -12.93 -3.43
N HIS A 89 -7.88 -14.18 -3.86
CA HIS A 89 -8.64 -15.18 -3.11
C HIS A 89 -7.84 -15.67 -1.89
N THR A 90 -7.90 -14.91 -0.80
CA THR A 90 -7.14 -15.18 0.42
C THR A 90 -7.46 -16.50 1.11
N PRO A 91 -8.70 -17.05 1.06
CA PRO A 91 -8.95 -18.41 1.59
C PRO A 91 -8.05 -19.48 0.96
N THR A 92 -7.78 -19.42 -0.35
CA THR A 92 -6.84 -20.32 -1.02
C THR A 92 -5.42 -20.14 -0.48
N LEU A 93 -4.95 -18.90 -0.26
CA LEU A 93 -3.63 -18.67 0.33
C LEU A 93 -3.52 -19.21 1.75
N VAL A 94 -4.55 -19.05 2.58
CA VAL A 94 -4.59 -19.60 3.95
C VAL A 94 -4.49 -21.14 3.93
N GLU A 95 -5.20 -21.80 3.03
CA GLU A 95 -5.14 -23.27 2.92
C GLU A 95 -3.77 -23.75 2.40
N LEU A 96 -3.22 -23.10 1.38
CA LEU A 96 -1.89 -23.43 0.86
C LEU A 96 -0.78 -23.14 1.88
N GLU A 97 -0.91 -22.10 2.69
CA GLU A 97 0.04 -21.79 3.78
C GLU A 97 0.03 -22.91 4.85
N ARG A 98 -1.15 -23.50 5.17
CA ARG A 98 -1.26 -24.67 6.06
C ARG A 98 -0.58 -25.91 5.47
N GLN A 99 -0.54 -26.01 4.16
CA GLN A 99 0.14 -27.08 3.43
C GLN A 99 1.65 -26.83 3.26
N GLY A 100 2.18 -25.71 3.78
CA GLY A 100 3.60 -25.40 3.79
C GLY A 100 4.05 -24.35 2.76
N LEU A 101 3.15 -23.78 1.96
CA LEU A 101 3.47 -22.63 1.11
C LEU A 101 3.88 -21.45 1.98
N ARG A 102 4.90 -20.72 1.56
CA ARG A 102 5.34 -19.53 2.26
C ARG A 102 4.67 -18.28 1.65
N VAL A 103 3.64 -17.81 2.33
CA VAL A 103 3.00 -16.52 2.00
C VAL A 103 3.60 -15.44 2.90
N ILE A 104 4.01 -14.31 2.34
CA ILE A 104 4.70 -13.25 3.07
C ILE A 104 4.02 -11.90 2.82
N PRO A 105 3.63 -11.17 3.90
CA PRO A 105 3.97 -11.44 5.32
C PRO A 105 3.32 -12.70 5.90
N THR A 106 2.02 -12.91 5.76
CA THR A 106 1.24 -14.14 6.03
C THR A 106 -0.06 -14.10 5.26
N ALA A 107 -0.64 -15.25 4.93
CA ALA A 107 -1.97 -15.31 4.32
C ALA A 107 -3.05 -14.68 5.24
N ARG A 108 -2.90 -14.82 6.57
CA ARG A 108 -3.76 -14.19 7.57
C ARG A 108 -3.66 -12.66 7.51
N ALA A 109 -2.46 -12.09 7.38
CA ALA A 109 -2.28 -10.64 7.26
C ALA A 109 -2.97 -10.11 6.00
N ALA A 110 -2.77 -10.76 4.85
CA ALA A 110 -3.45 -10.41 3.61
C ALA A 110 -4.97 -10.48 3.75
N TRP A 111 -5.50 -11.56 4.37
CA TRP A 111 -6.93 -11.75 4.58
C TRP A 111 -7.54 -10.66 5.47
N LEU A 112 -6.93 -10.38 6.64
CA LEU A 112 -7.47 -9.40 7.59
C LEU A 112 -7.44 -7.98 7.04
N THR A 113 -6.44 -7.61 6.24
CA THR A 113 -6.32 -6.26 5.71
C THR A 113 -7.11 -6.01 4.43
N MET A 114 -7.56 -7.07 3.74
CA MET A 114 -8.55 -6.96 2.67
C MET A 114 -9.94 -6.61 3.19
N ASP A 115 -10.26 -7.04 4.41
CA ASP A 115 -11.54 -6.84 5.07
C ASP A 115 -11.41 -5.75 6.14
N ARG A 116 -11.95 -4.57 5.86
CA ARG A 116 -11.98 -3.46 6.84
C ARG A 116 -12.62 -3.85 8.15
N GLU A 117 -13.60 -4.77 8.16
CA GLU A 117 -14.19 -5.26 9.39
C GLU A 117 -13.18 -6.07 10.19
N GLY A 118 -12.47 -6.98 9.54
CA GLY A 118 -11.47 -7.82 10.18
C GLY A 118 -10.36 -7.01 10.86
N ILE A 119 -9.74 -6.08 10.11
CA ILE A 119 -8.65 -5.27 10.68
C ILE A 119 -9.14 -4.26 11.72
N ARG A 120 -10.33 -3.66 11.54
CA ARG A 120 -10.88 -2.70 12.51
C ARG A 120 -11.21 -3.38 13.83
N ARG A 121 -11.86 -4.54 13.82
CA ARG A 121 -12.15 -5.32 15.02
C ARG A 121 -10.88 -5.81 15.70
N LEU A 122 -9.90 -6.26 14.93
CA LEU A 122 -8.59 -6.63 15.47
C LEU A 122 -7.98 -5.45 16.25
N ALA A 123 -7.89 -4.28 15.61
CA ALA A 123 -7.27 -3.10 16.21
C ALA A 123 -8.03 -2.62 17.46
N ALA A 124 -9.35 -2.44 17.36
CA ALA A 124 -10.15 -1.84 18.41
C ALA A 124 -10.53 -2.81 19.53
N GLU A 125 -10.99 -4.03 19.17
CA GLU A 125 -11.61 -4.96 20.13
C GLU A 125 -10.60 -5.96 20.72
N THR A 126 -9.64 -6.42 19.88
CA THR A 126 -8.64 -7.43 20.32
C THR A 126 -7.39 -6.78 20.90
N LEU A 127 -6.87 -5.75 20.22
CA LEU A 127 -5.63 -5.09 20.58
C LEU A 127 -5.83 -3.83 21.45
N ALA A 128 -7.08 -3.39 21.60
CA ALA A 128 -7.46 -2.19 22.35
C ALA A 128 -6.67 -0.93 21.92
N LEU A 129 -6.36 -0.81 20.65
CA LEU A 129 -5.68 0.36 20.10
C LEU A 129 -6.65 1.54 19.98
N PRO A 130 -6.18 2.77 20.11
CA PRO A 130 -6.98 3.96 19.83
C PRO A 130 -7.46 3.95 18.37
N THR A 131 -8.76 3.94 18.15
CA THR A 131 -9.40 4.02 16.82
C THR A 131 -10.54 5.02 16.85
N SER A 132 -11.00 5.49 15.68
CA SER A 132 -12.28 6.21 15.61
C SER A 132 -13.42 5.33 16.11
N PRO A 133 -14.49 5.91 16.70
CA PRO A 133 -15.74 5.18 16.94
C PRO A 133 -16.29 4.63 15.63
N TYR A 134 -16.86 3.43 15.63
CA TYR A 134 -17.35 2.82 14.39
C TYR A 134 -18.56 1.92 14.61
N ARG A 135 -19.30 1.68 13.52
CA ARG A 135 -20.36 0.67 13.41
C ARG A 135 -20.34 0.04 12.02
N PHE A 136 -20.62 -1.27 11.97
CA PHE A 136 -20.84 -1.98 10.70
C PHE A 136 -22.33 -2.15 10.48
N CYS A 137 -22.78 -2.00 9.24
CA CYS A 137 -24.18 -2.16 8.85
C CYS A 137 -24.29 -2.83 7.48
N SER A 138 -25.37 -3.60 7.31
CA SER A 138 -25.66 -4.37 6.10
C SER A 138 -26.95 -3.93 5.42
N THR A 139 -27.82 -3.20 6.14
CA THR A 139 -29.08 -2.67 5.63
C THR A 139 -29.12 -1.16 5.78
N HIS A 140 -30.02 -0.51 5.04
CA HIS A 140 -30.18 0.94 5.09
C HIS A 140 -30.70 1.41 6.48
N ASP A 141 -31.55 0.62 7.14
CA ASP A 141 -32.03 0.95 8.49
C ASP A 141 -30.89 0.85 9.51
N GLU A 142 -30.11 -0.25 9.50
CA GLU A 142 -28.89 -0.35 10.32
C GLU A 142 -27.91 0.79 10.06
N PHE A 143 -27.82 1.27 8.82
CA PHE A 143 -26.96 2.38 8.45
C PHE A 143 -27.39 3.70 9.08
N ARG A 144 -28.70 4.00 9.08
CA ARG A 144 -29.24 5.17 9.77
C ARG A 144 -29.00 5.10 11.27
N ASP A 145 -29.23 3.93 11.88
CA ASP A 145 -28.94 3.70 13.30
C ASP A 145 -27.46 3.85 13.62
N ALA A 146 -26.58 3.36 12.73
CA ALA A 146 -25.13 3.50 12.87
C ALA A 146 -24.70 4.98 12.85
N ILE A 147 -25.23 5.79 11.94
CA ILE A 147 -24.95 7.24 11.90
C ILE A 147 -25.51 7.94 13.15
N ALA A 148 -26.69 7.58 13.61
CA ALA A 148 -27.24 8.15 14.83
C ALA A 148 -26.39 7.83 16.07
N ALA A 149 -25.80 6.63 16.13
CA ALA A 149 -24.96 6.19 17.23
C ALA A 149 -23.53 6.78 17.17
N VAL A 150 -22.94 6.91 15.97
CA VAL A 150 -21.59 7.45 15.77
C VAL A 150 -21.60 8.98 15.80
N GLY A 151 -22.67 9.60 15.29
CA GLY A 151 -22.82 11.06 15.15
C GLY A 151 -22.29 11.58 13.81
N VAL A 152 -22.60 12.85 13.53
CA VAL A 152 -22.05 13.59 12.39
C VAL A 152 -21.10 14.68 12.88
N PRO A 153 -19.99 14.98 12.16
CA PRO A 153 -19.61 14.36 10.90
C PRO A 153 -19.10 12.92 11.07
N CYS A 154 -19.36 12.08 10.06
CA CYS A 154 -18.85 10.71 10.02
C CYS A 154 -18.38 10.34 8.61
N VAL A 155 -17.57 9.30 8.51
CA VAL A 155 -17.03 8.75 7.24
C VAL A 155 -17.70 7.41 6.97
N VAL A 156 -18.22 7.24 5.76
CA VAL A 156 -18.86 6.03 5.28
C VAL A 156 -17.94 5.37 4.25
N LYS A 157 -17.66 4.08 4.43
CA LYS A 157 -16.80 3.31 3.51
C LYS A 157 -17.41 1.93 3.25
N PRO A 158 -17.37 1.40 2.01
CA PRO A 158 -17.61 -0.03 1.79
C PRO A 158 -16.55 -0.85 2.53
N VAL A 159 -16.95 -2.00 3.10
CA VAL A 159 -15.99 -2.90 3.79
C VAL A 159 -14.94 -3.43 2.81
N MET A 160 -15.35 -3.77 1.60
CA MET A 160 -14.48 -4.29 0.54
C MET A 160 -14.23 -3.24 -0.54
N SER A 161 -13.41 -2.23 -0.25
CA SER A 161 -12.99 -1.22 -1.24
C SER A 161 -11.58 -0.73 -0.96
N SER A 162 -10.95 -0.11 -1.98
CA SER A 162 -9.65 0.54 -1.87
C SER A 162 -9.63 1.85 -2.63
N SER A 163 -8.64 2.70 -2.37
CA SER A 163 -8.43 3.99 -3.05
C SER A 163 -9.66 4.91 -2.97
N GLY A 164 -10.33 4.94 -1.81
CA GLY A 164 -11.45 5.87 -1.56
C GLY A 164 -12.74 5.60 -2.34
N LYS A 165 -12.82 4.54 -3.15
CA LYS A 165 -14.03 4.24 -3.94
C LYS A 165 -15.21 3.91 -3.04
N GLY A 166 -16.33 4.62 -3.25
CA GLY A 166 -17.53 4.51 -2.42
C GLY A 166 -17.41 5.16 -1.03
N GLN A 167 -16.31 5.87 -0.76
CA GLN A 167 -16.12 6.60 0.48
C GLN A 167 -16.74 7.99 0.40
N SER A 168 -17.46 8.40 1.44
CA SER A 168 -18.02 9.75 1.58
C SER A 168 -17.95 10.24 3.02
N VAL A 169 -18.01 11.55 3.20
CA VAL A 169 -18.16 12.19 4.50
C VAL A 169 -19.58 12.70 4.61
N VAL A 170 -20.30 12.25 5.63
CA VAL A 170 -21.67 12.72 5.98
C VAL A 170 -21.52 13.81 7.04
N ARG A 171 -21.91 15.03 6.69
CA ARG A 171 -21.91 16.19 7.60
C ARG A 171 -23.31 16.56 8.07
N HIS A 172 -24.32 16.26 7.24
CA HIS A 172 -25.71 16.61 7.49
C HIS A 172 -26.65 15.43 7.23
N ALA A 173 -27.77 15.37 7.92
CA ALA A 173 -28.75 14.30 7.78
C ALA A 173 -29.27 14.13 6.33
N SER A 174 -29.29 15.20 5.54
CA SER A 174 -29.72 15.17 4.13
C SER A 174 -28.77 14.40 3.21
N GLU A 175 -27.55 14.08 3.64
CA GLU A 175 -26.54 13.38 2.85
C GLU A 175 -26.55 11.85 3.07
N ILE A 176 -27.33 11.37 4.05
CA ILE A 176 -27.31 9.97 4.49
C ILE A 176 -27.65 9.01 3.36
N ASP A 177 -28.77 9.24 2.67
CA ASP A 177 -29.24 8.34 1.63
C ASP A 177 -28.28 8.31 0.43
N THR A 178 -27.77 9.47 0.02
CA THR A 178 -26.75 9.58 -1.05
C THR A 178 -25.46 8.86 -0.67
N ALA A 179 -25.01 8.97 0.58
CA ALA A 179 -23.81 8.29 1.06
C ALA A 179 -23.96 6.76 1.05
N TRP A 180 -25.15 6.26 1.41
CA TRP A 180 -25.48 4.84 1.30
C TRP A 180 -25.42 4.35 -0.15
N GLU A 181 -26.12 5.03 -1.06
CA GLU A 181 -26.15 4.66 -2.48
C GLU A 181 -24.74 4.66 -3.09
N TYR A 182 -23.95 5.68 -2.77
CA TYR A 182 -22.58 5.76 -3.26
C TYR A 182 -21.69 4.63 -2.70
N ALA A 183 -21.82 4.32 -1.40
CA ALA A 183 -21.09 3.20 -0.80
C ALA A 183 -21.48 1.84 -1.42
N GLN A 184 -22.75 1.64 -1.78
CA GLN A 184 -23.22 0.42 -2.44
C GLN A 184 -22.71 0.30 -3.89
N SER A 185 -22.46 1.41 -4.58
CA SER A 185 -21.95 1.44 -5.97
C SER A 185 -20.42 1.28 -6.04
N GLY A 186 -19.70 1.65 -4.98
CA GLY A 186 -18.23 1.70 -4.97
C GLY A 186 -17.52 0.42 -4.52
N GLY A 187 -18.25 -0.57 -4.00
CA GLY A 187 -17.68 -1.81 -3.49
C GLY A 187 -17.14 -2.75 -4.58
N ARG A 188 -15.98 -3.37 -4.35
CA ARG A 188 -15.41 -4.38 -5.28
C ARG A 188 -16.25 -5.66 -5.37
N ALA A 189 -17.03 -5.96 -4.35
CA ALA A 189 -17.90 -7.13 -4.25
C ALA A 189 -19.38 -6.82 -4.57
N GLY A 190 -19.70 -5.65 -5.14
CA GLY A 190 -21.07 -5.20 -5.35
C GLY A 190 -21.72 -4.66 -4.08
N GLN A 191 -23.06 -4.74 -3.99
CA GLN A 191 -23.81 -4.33 -2.80
C GLN A 191 -23.36 -5.14 -1.59
N GLY A 192 -23.01 -4.48 -0.50
CA GLY A 192 -22.45 -5.16 0.66
C GLY A 192 -22.44 -4.30 1.91
N ARG A 193 -21.73 -4.82 2.90
CA ARG A 193 -21.55 -4.22 4.20
C ARG A 193 -20.76 -2.93 4.11
N VAL A 194 -21.13 -1.94 4.92
CA VAL A 194 -20.41 -0.67 5.06
C VAL A 194 -19.98 -0.46 6.51
N ILE A 195 -18.95 0.34 6.70
CA ILE A 195 -18.53 0.87 7.99
C ILE A 195 -18.87 2.36 8.04
N VAL A 196 -19.46 2.77 9.17
CA VAL A 196 -19.62 4.18 9.57
C VAL A 196 -18.60 4.46 10.64
N GLU A 197 -17.69 5.40 10.39
CA GLU A 197 -16.62 5.80 11.32
C GLU A 197 -16.81 7.25 11.73
N GLY A 198 -16.62 7.56 13.02
CA GLY A 198 -16.58 8.94 13.50
C GLY A 198 -15.46 9.71 12.78
N PHE A 199 -15.76 10.93 12.38
CA PHE A 199 -14.78 11.80 11.77
C PHE A 199 -13.71 12.15 12.82
N VAL A 200 -12.46 11.91 12.49
CA VAL A 200 -11.32 12.26 13.33
C VAL A 200 -10.80 13.62 12.90
N GLU A 201 -10.83 14.60 13.82
CA GLU A 201 -10.09 15.85 13.64
C GLU A 201 -8.62 15.59 13.98
N PHE A 202 -7.73 15.89 13.04
CA PHE A 202 -6.30 15.67 13.19
C PHE A 202 -5.50 16.85 12.64
N ASP A 203 -4.30 17.03 13.15
CA ASP A 203 -3.38 18.05 12.66
C ASP A 203 -2.71 17.59 11.37
N TYR A 204 -2.36 16.30 11.29
CA TYR A 204 -1.80 15.63 10.12
C TYR A 204 -1.98 14.12 10.18
N GLU A 205 -1.90 13.49 9.02
CA GLU A 205 -1.89 12.06 8.83
C GLU A 205 -0.49 11.60 8.47
N ILE A 206 -0.08 10.43 8.99
CA ILE A 206 1.20 9.81 8.63
C ILE A 206 1.01 8.37 8.17
N THR A 207 1.94 7.93 7.33
CA THR A 207 2.25 6.52 7.15
C THR A 207 3.54 6.20 7.88
N LEU A 208 3.49 5.28 8.83
CA LEU A 208 4.67 4.75 9.51
C LEU A 208 5.04 3.40 8.90
N LEU A 209 6.03 3.39 8.00
CA LEU A 209 6.54 2.15 7.43
C LEU A 209 7.26 1.35 8.52
N THR A 210 6.67 0.22 8.84
CA THR A 210 7.12 -0.71 9.88
C THR A 210 7.73 -1.93 9.22
N VAL A 211 9.00 -2.19 9.47
CA VAL A 211 9.76 -3.26 8.83
C VAL A 211 9.95 -4.40 9.82
N ARG A 212 9.24 -5.51 9.62
CA ARG A 212 9.43 -6.73 10.39
C ARG A 212 10.45 -7.62 9.69
N HIS A 213 11.54 -7.91 10.34
CA HIS A 213 12.63 -8.70 9.79
C HIS A 213 13.16 -9.72 10.81
N ARG A 214 14.08 -10.59 10.39
CA ARG A 214 14.59 -11.71 11.19
C ARG A 214 15.17 -11.32 12.57
N ASP A 215 15.67 -10.10 12.68
CA ASP A 215 16.37 -9.63 13.89
C ASP A 215 15.49 -8.68 14.74
N GLY A 216 14.22 -8.45 14.34
CA GLY A 216 13.29 -7.60 15.07
C GLY A 216 12.35 -6.76 14.20
N THR A 217 11.96 -5.61 14.73
CA THR A 217 11.11 -4.63 14.04
C THR A 217 11.80 -3.27 14.03
N GLY A 218 12.02 -2.74 12.81
CA GLY A 218 12.50 -1.39 12.57
C GLY A 218 11.40 -0.47 12.06
N PHE A 219 11.63 0.84 12.19
CA PHE A 219 10.72 1.87 11.66
C PHE A 219 11.48 2.81 10.74
N CYS A 220 10.85 3.18 9.62
CA CYS A 220 11.30 4.33 8.86
C CYS A 220 10.92 5.62 9.59
N GLU A 221 11.56 6.74 9.25
CA GLU A 221 11.06 8.05 9.67
C GLU A 221 9.62 8.24 9.19
N PRO A 222 8.75 8.91 9.97
CA PRO A 222 7.36 9.12 9.61
C PRO A 222 7.20 9.82 8.25
N ILE A 223 6.26 9.36 7.47
CA ILE A 223 5.94 9.92 6.16
C ILE A 223 4.63 10.70 6.29
N GLY A 224 4.71 12.02 6.07
CA GLY A 224 3.53 12.84 5.86
C GLY A 224 3.05 12.71 4.42
N HIS A 225 1.75 12.83 4.19
CA HIS A 225 1.21 12.74 2.84
C HIS A 225 -0.02 13.63 2.63
N LEU A 226 -0.32 13.89 1.38
CA LEU A 226 -1.52 14.57 0.93
C LEU A 226 -2.30 13.64 0.02
N GLN A 227 -3.55 13.39 0.40
CA GLN A 227 -4.53 12.72 -0.44
C GLN A 227 -5.64 13.73 -0.82
N ILE A 228 -6.14 13.64 -2.04
CA ILE A 228 -7.29 14.42 -2.51
C ILE A 228 -8.27 13.43 -3.15
N ASP A 229 -9.51 13.41 -2.68
CA ASP A 229 -10.55 12.48 -3.11
C ASP A 229 -10.13 11.00 -3.00
N GLY A 230 -9.34 10.66 -1.98
CA GLY A 230 -8.80 9.33 -1.76
C GLY A 230 -7.62 8.94 -2.67
N ASP A 231 -7.18 9.84 -3.56
CA ASP A 231 -6.01 9.64 -4.40
C ASP A 231 -4.75 10.24 -3.76
N TYR A 232 -3.70 9.45 -3.68
CA TYR A 232 -2.37 9.90 -3.32
C TYR A 232 -1.87 11.00 -4.29
N ARG A 233 -1.44 12.13 -3.74
CA ARG A 233 -0.88 13.28 -4.48
C ARG A 233 0.59 13.49 -4.21
N GLU A 234 0.95 13.54 -2.94
CA GLU A 234 2.31 13.82 -2.46
C GLU A 234 2.60 13.04 -1.20
N SER A 235 3.87 12.74 -0.97
CA SER A 235 4.37 12.39 0.34
C SER A 235 5.72 13.04 0.59
N TRP A 236 6.07 13.18 1.85
CA TRP A 236 7.34 13.75 2.29
C TRP A 236 7.88 13.04 3.52
N GLN A 237 9.19 13.08 3.68
CA GLN A 237 9.89 12.45 4.80
C GLN A 237 11.13 13.26 5.19
N PRO A 238 11.33 13.55 6.52
CA PRO A 238 10.46 13.12 7.60
C PRO A 238 9.24 14.03 7.78
N GLN A 239 8.14 13.50 8.30
CA GLN A 239 7.09 14.31 8.89
C GLN A 239 7.53 14.69 10.31
N PRO A 240 7.69 15.99 10.64
CA PRO A 240 7.99 16.40 12.00
C PRO A 240 6.89 15.97 12.98
N MET A 241 7.31 15.38 14.11
CA MET A 241 6.42 14.93 15.18
C MET A 241 7.06 15.23 16.53
N SER A 242 6.23 15.35 17.59
CA SER A 242 6.76 15.33 18.96
C SER A 242 7.33 13.94 19.29
N ALA A 243 8.32 13.87 20.17
CA ALA A 243 8.90 12.60 20.61
C ALA A 243 7.85 11.66 21.22
N LEU A 244 6.84 12.22 21.90
CA LEU A 244 5.77 11.46 22.54
C LEU A 244 4.79 10.88 21.48
N ALA A 245 4.42 11.68 20.48
CA ALA A 245 3.59 11.22 19.36
C ALA A 245 4.30 10.12 18.57
N LEU A 246 5.61 10.28 18.31
CA LEU A 246 6.41 9.27 17.61
C LEU A 246 6.47 7.95 18.38
N ASP A 247 6.73 7.99 19.71
CA ASP A 247 6.74 6.78 20.56
C ASP A 247 5.38 6.06 20.53
N ARG A 248 4.28 6.82 20.61
CA ARG A 248 2.92 6.27 20.51
C ARG A 248 2.64 5.64 19.15
N ALA A 249 3.03 6.32 18.07
CA ALA A 249 2.90 5.80 16.70
C ALA A 249 3.65 4.48 16.51
N GLN A 250 4.92 4.42 16.95
CA GLN A 250 5.73 3.21 16.88
C GLN A 250 5.16 2.07 17.73
N ARG A 251 4.59 2.37 18.90
CA ARG A 251 3.95 1.38 19.78
C ARG A 251 2.70 0.79 19.10
N ILE A 252 1.81 1.63 18.55
CA ILE A 252 0.62 1.18 17.82
C ILE A 252 1.04 0.30 16.64
N ALA A 253 1.98 0.78 15.82
CA ALA A 253 2.47 0.07 14.66
C ALA A 253 3.10 -1.29 15.01
N ARG A 254 3.88 -1.35 16.08
CA ARG A 254 4.47 -2.60 16.59
C ARG A 254 3.39 -3.58 16.99
N VAL A 255 2.42 -3.16 17.80
CA VAL A 255 1.36 -4.03 18.33
C VAL A 255 0.54 -4.65 17.19
N VAL A 256 0.09 -3.84 16.22
CA VAL A 256 -0.72 -4.35 15.10
C VAL A 256 0.09 -5.27 14.19
N THR A 257 1.33 -4.91 13.84
CA THR A 257 2.15 -5.71 12.93
C THR A 257 2.68 -6.99 13.59
N ASP A 258 2.96 -6.99 14.90
CA ASP A 258 3.30 -8.20 15.66
C ASP A 258 2.15 -9.20 15.65
N ASN A 259 0.90 -8.73 15.80
CA ASN A 259 -0.27 -9.59 15.72
C ASN A 259 -0.52 -10.15 14.31
N LEU A 260 -0.34 -9.34 13.27
CA LEU A 260 -0.47 -9.78 11.88
C LEU A 260 0.58 -10.85 11.52
N GLY A 261 1.76 -10.76 12.12
CA GLY A 261 2.83 -11.74 11.96
C GLY A 261 3.60 -11.59 10.63
N GLY A 262 4.50 -12.53 10.37
CA GLY A 262 5.33 -12.56 9.16
C GLY A 262 6.44 -11.51 9.12
N TYR A 263 7.12 -11.43 7.98
CA TYR A 263 8.20 -10.49 7.69
C TYR A 263 7.83 -9.64 6.48
N GLY A 264 8.36 -8.42 6.40
CA GLY A 264 8.11 -7.49 5.30
C GLY A 264 7.92 -6.06 5.80
N VAL A 265 7.55 -5.20 4.88
CA VAL A 265 7.14 -3.82 5.18
C VAL A 265 5.62 -3.79 5.39
N PHE A 266 5.20 -3.04 6.40
CA PHE A 266 3.81 -2.74 6.67
C PHE A 266 3.64 -1.21 6.66
N GLY A 267 2.72 -0.72 5.84
CA GLY A 267 2.31 0.69 5.85
C GLY A 267 1.23 0.90 6.90
N VAL A 268 1.56 1.49 8.04
CA VAL A 268 0.59 1.77 9.12
C VAL A 268 0.18 3.23 9.03
N GLU A 269 -1.09 3.48 8.76
CA GLU A 269 -1.67 4.82 8.65
C GLU A 269 -2.25 5.26 9.99
N LEU A 270 -1.89 6.47 10.41
CA LEU A 270 -2.19 7.01 11.72
C LEU A 270 -2.59 8.48 11.62
N PHE A 271 -3.66 8.87 12.31
CA PHE A 271 -4.02 10.26 12.54
C PHE A 271 -3.31 10.79 13.78
N VAL A 272 -2.83 12.03 13.73
CA VAL A 272 -2.11 12.67 14.82
C VAL A 272 -2.76 14.01 15.16
N ARG A 273 -3.09 14.21 16.45
CA ARG A 273 -3.58 15.46 17.01
C ARG A 273 -2.80 15.79 18.27
N GLY A 274 -1.92 16.80 18.19
CA GLY A 274 -0.93 17.04 19.25
C GLY A 274 -0.07 15.81 19.51
N ASP A 275 -0.18 15.27 20.73
CA ASP A 275 0.48 14.01 21.09
C ASP A 275 -0.42 12.77 20.95
N GLU A 276 -1.70 12.96 20.65
CA GLU A 276 -2.62 11.84 20.48
C GLU A 276 -2.42 11.19 19.12
N VAL A 277 -2.39 9.84 19.10
CA VAL A 277 -2.21 9.05 17.87
C VAL A 277 -3.32 8.02 17.78
N ILE A 278 -4.01 8.01 16.64
CA ILE A 278 -5.17 7.16 16.40
C ILE A 278 -4.88 6.26 15.20
N PHE A 279 -5.11 4.96 15.35
CA PHE A 279 -4.97 3.99 14.27
C PHE A 279 -6.06 4.18 13.21
N SER A 280 -5.65 4.28 11.96
CA SER A 280 -6.52 4.36 10.79
C SER A 280 -6.59 3.03 10.05
N GLU A 281 -5.49 2.62 9.42
CA GLU A 281 -5.43 1.43 8.56
C GLU A 281 -4.01 0.83 8.58
N VAL A 282 -3.87 -0.41 8.09
CA VAL A 282 -2.57 -1.05 7.85
C VAL A 282 -2.59 -1.84 6.55
N SER A 283 -1.56 -1.68 5.74
CA SER A 283 -1.29 -2.46 4.54
C SER A 283 -0.09 -3.37 4.79
N PRO A 284 -0.20 -4.71 4.65
CA PRO A 284 0.90 -5.66 4.91
C PRO A 284 1.82 -5.77 3.69
N ARG A 285 2.20 -4.67 3.10
CA ARG A 285 2.97 -4.54 1.86
C ARG A 285 3.54 -3.13 1.74
N PRO A 286 4.44 -2.88 0.76
CA PRO A 286 4.85 -1.53 0.40
C PRO A 286 3.65 -0.62 0.12
N HIS A 287 3.77 0.64 0.55
CA HIS A 287 2.70 1.63 0.49
C HIS A 287 3.01 2.71 -0.55
N ASP A 288 1.99 3.29 -1.19
CA ASP A 288 2.20 4.33 -2.20
C ASP A 288 2.82 5.61 -1.63
N THR A 289 2.45 6.00 -0.40
CA THR A 289 3.12 7.10 0.30
C THR A 289 4.60 6.85 0.51
N GLY A 290 5.01 5.58 0.61
CA GLY A 290 6.40 5.15 0.75
C GLY A 290 7.23 5.28 -0.53
N LEU A 291 6.67 5.72 -1.67
CA LEU A 291 7.44 6.02 -2.88
C LEU A 291 8.52 7.09 -2.61
N VAL A 292 8.33 7.98 -1.66
CA VAL A 292 9.35 8.96 -1.25
C VAL A 292 10.66 8.28 -0.81
N THR A 293 10.60 7.05 -0.26
CA THR A 293 11.78 6.31 0.19
C THR A 293 12.76 5.95 -0.92
N LEU A 294 12.33 6.02 -2.18
CA LEU A 294 13.24 5.84 -3.34
C LEU A 294 14.34 6.91 -3.41
N ILE A 295 14.17 8.05 -2.76
CA ILE A 295 15.17 9.14 -2.72
C ILE A 295 15.55 9.55 -1.30
N SER A 296 14.67 9.34 -0.33
CA SER A 296 14.88 9.78 1.05
C SER A 296 15.72 8.84 1.89
N GLN A 297 15.90 7.56 1.47
CA GLN A 297 16.57 6.53 2.25
C GLN A 297 17.65 5.82 1.43
N GLU A 298 18.64 5.27 2.15
CA GLU A 298 19.66 4.38 1.56
C GLU A 298 19.03 3.09 1.02
N LEU A 299 18.09 2.51 1.80
CA LEU A 299 17.27 1.38 1.40
C LEU A 299 15.83 1.85 1.27
N SER A 300 15.31 1.84 0.05
CA SER A 300 13.88 2.14 -0.17
C SER A 300 12.98 1.14 0.56
N GLN A 301 11.71 1.46 0.74
CA GLN A 301 10.74 0.50 1.28
C GLN A 301 10.74 -0.84 0.52
N PHE A 302 11.01 -0.80 -0.77
CA PHE A 302 11.07 -2.00 -1.63
C PHE A 302 12.33 -2.83 -1.34
N ALA A 303 13.46 -2.18 -1.15
CA ALA A 303 14.71 -2.83 -0.74
C ALA A 303 14.59 -3.42 0.67
N LEU A 304 13.97 -2.68 1.60
CA LEU A 304 13.68 -3.14 2.95
C LEU A 304 12.71 -4.34 2.93
N HIS A 305 11.67 -4.27 2.09
CA HIS A 305 10.71 -5.36 1.91
C HIS A 305 11.40 -6.60 1.33
N ALA A 306 12.17 -6.44 0.26
CA ALA A 306 12.93 -7.55 -0.34
C ALA A 306 13.89 -8.21 0.68
N ARG A 307 14.65 -7.42 1.47
CA ARG A 307 15.50 -7.96 2.53
C ARG A 307 14.70 -8.72 3.57
N ALA A 308 13.60 -8.15 4.05
CA ALA A 308 12.79 -8.75 5.10
C ALA A 308 12.17 -10.08 4.66
N ILE A 309 11.53 -10.13 3.48
CA ILE A 309 10.88 -11.35 2.97
C ILE A 309 11.89 -12.45 2.61
N LEU A 310 13.11 -12.06 2.22
CA LEU A 310 14.21 -13.00 1.94
C LEU A 310 14.97 -13.42 3.21
N GLY A 311 14.56 -12.94 4.40
CA GLY A 311 15.22 -13.26 5.67
C GLY A 311 16.63 -12.68 5.77
N LEU A 312 16.94 -11.64 5.01
CA LEU A 312 18.20 -10.91 5.06
C LEU A 312 18.19 -9.91 6.24
N PRO A 313 19.36 -9.52 6.76
CA PRO A 313 19.44 -8.56 7.85
C PRO A 313 19.05 -7.14 7.42
N VAL A 314 18.40 -6.42 8.34
CA VAL A 314 18.15 -4.97 8.22
C VAL A 314 18.75 -4.29 9.46
N PRO A 315 20.07 -4.09 9.49
CA PRO A 315 20.75 -3.62 10.70
C PRO A 315 20.44 -2.15 11.03
N VAL A 316 20.17 -1.35 10.02
CA VAL A 316 19.84 0.08 10.16
C VAL A 316 18.99 0.55 8.99
N ILE A 317 18.05 1.45 9.27
CA ILE A 317 17.29 2.20 8.27
C ILE A 317 17.84 3.63 8.31
N ARG A 318 18.49 4.06 7.24
CA ARG A 318 19.19 5.35 7.18
C ARG A 318 18.47 6.29 6.23
N GLN A 319 18.06 7.44 6.76
CA GLN A 319 17.56 8.55 5.96
C GLN A 319 18.72 9.38 5.40
N LEU A 320 18.55 9.87 4.17
CA LEU A 320 19.56 10.67 3.45
C LEU A 320 19.31 12.18 3.54
N GLY A 321 18.10 12.60 3.90
CA GLY A 321 17.71 14.00 4.04
C GLY A 321 16.25 14.28 3.72
N PRO A 322 15.79 15.51 3.95
CA PRO A 322 14.42 15.91 3.66
C PRO A 322 14.08 15.70 2.19
N SER A 323 12.99 14.98 1.94
CA SER A 323 12.64 14.53 0.60
C SER A 323 11.13 14.53 0.39
N ALA A 324 10.71 14.58 -0.85
CA ALA A 324 9.30 14.49 -1.23
C ALA A 324 9.11 13.74 -2.53
N SER A 325 7.89 13.26 -2.70
CA SER A 325 7.40 12.68 -3.96
C SER A 325 6.11 13.36 -4.39
N CYS A 326 5.90 13.48 -5.70
CA CYS A 326 4.69 14.04 -6.29
C CYS A 326 4.20 13.12 -7.42
N ALA A 327 2.93 12.71 -7.34
CA ALA A 327 2.32 11.85 -8.34
C ALA A 327 2.03 12.61 -9.65
N VAL A 328 2.31 11.98 -10.77
CA VAL A 328 1.84 12.41 -12.11
C VAL A 328 0.54 11.67 -12.40
N LEU A 329 -0.58 12.39 -12.32
CA LEU A 329 -1.92 11.87 -12.56
C LEU A 329 -2.36 12.24 -13.97
N VAL A 330 -2.98 11.27 -14.64
CA VAL A 330 -3.54 11.43 -15.97
C VAL A 330 -5.00 10.98 -15.93
N GLU A 331 -5.87 11.76 -16.55
CA GLU A 331 -7.29 11.45 -16.66
C GLU A 331 -7.68 11.32 -18.14
N GLY A 332 -8.38 10.24 -18.49
CA GLY A 332 -8.84 9.97 -19.86
C GLY A 332 -8.97 8.48 -20.12
N GLU A 333 -9.13 8.16 -21.40
CA GLU A 333 -9.27 6.81 -21.93
C GLU A 333 -8.32 6.63 -23.10
N GLY A 334 -7.33 5.75 -22.99
CA GLY A 334 -6.38 5.48 -24.07
C GLY A 334 -5.37 4.40 -23.73
N ALA A 335 -4.72 3.87 -24.75
CA ALA A 335 -3.70 2.83 -24.67
C ALA A 335 -2.36 3.33 -25.23
N GLY A 336 -1.27 2.75 -24.73
CA GLY A 336 0.07 3.09 -25.17
C GLY A 336 0.52 4.52 -24.81
N PRO A 337 0.40 4.95 -23.54
CA PRO A 337 0.70 6.34 -23.13
C PRO A 337 2.14 6.73 -23.46
N VAL A 338 2.31 7.95 -23.98
CA VAL A 338 3.61 8.53 -24.36
C VAL A 338 3.95 9.68 -23.44
N TYR A 339 5.13 9.65 -22.84
CA TYR A 339 5.59 10.63 -21.84
C TYR A 339 6.49 11.68 -22.49
N ARG A 340 6.21 12.97 -22.25
CA ARG A 340 7.01 14.11 -22.67
C ARG A 340 7.51 14.90 -21.47
N GLY A 341 8.53 15.72 -21.67
CA GLY A 341 9.09 16.60 -20.62
C GLY A 341 9.98 15.85 -19.61
N VAL A 342 10.40 14.63 -19.93
CA VAL A 342 11.22 13.80 -19.03
C VAL A 342 12.57 14.42 -18.76
N ALA A 343 13.23 14.96 -19.78
CA ALA A 343 14.51 15.64 -19.62
C ALA A 343 14.37 16.91 -18.77
N GLU A 344 13.36 17.69 -19.04
CA GLU A 344 13.04 18.94 -18.33
C GLU A 344 12.70 18.70 -16.85
N ALA A 345 12.03 17.59 -16.54
CA ALA A 345 11.71 17.21 -15.16
C ALA A 345 12.95 16.84 -14.33
N LEU A 346 14.04 16.46 -14.98
CA LEU A 346 15.27 15.99 -14.33
C LEU A 346 16.40 17.05 -14.38
N THR A 347 16.10 18.31 -14.70
CA THR A 347 17.12 19.38 -14.78
C THR A 347 17.61 19.88 -13.42
N GLU A 348 16.75 19.84 -12.38
CA GLU A 348 17.16 20.23 -11.03
C GLU A 348 17.96 19.08 -10.38
N PRO A 349 19.07 19.35 -9.67
CA PRO A 349 19.82 18.31 -8.97
C PRO A 349 18.98 17.67 -7.86
N ASP A 350 19.35 16.45 -7.48
CA ASP A 350 18.63 15.66 -6.47
C ASP A 350 17.16 15.42 -6.81
N THR A 351 16.85 15.24 -8.10
CA THR A 351 15.53 14.81 -8.58
C THR A 351 15.61 13.43 -9.23
N MET A 352 14.56 12.65 -9.11
CA MET A 352 14.37 11.38 -9.78
C MET A 352 12.95 11.28 -10.35
N LEU A 353 12.77 10.39 -11.32
CA LEU A 353 11.48 10.07 -11.91
C LEU A 353 11.30 8.55 -11.97
N ARG A 354 10.10 8.07 -11.68
CA ARG A 354 9.68 6.70 -11.96
C ARG A 354 8.47 6.73 -12.86
N ILE A 355 8.63 6.30 -14.09
CA ILE A 355 7.52 6.03 -15.02
C ILE A 355 7.09 4.60 -14.79
N PHE A 356 5.82 4.41 -14.46
CA PHE A 356 5.34 3.09 -14.03
C PHE A 356 5.20 2.10 -15.19
N GLY A 357 4.94 2.59 -16.41
CA GLY A 357 4.79 1.75 -17.60
C GLY A 357 3.41 1.07 -17.67
N LYS A 358 2.37 1.68 -17.09
CA LYS A 358 1.00 1.19 -17.24
C LYS A 358 0.60 1.22 -18.72
N PRO A 359 0.04 0.12 -19.28
CA PRO A 359 -0.22 0.02 -20.71
C PRO A 359 -1.39 0.87 -21.20
N GLU A 360 -2.25 1.32 -20.30
CA GLU A 360 -3.45 2.08 -20.61
C GLU A 360 -3.82 3.07 -19.50
N VAL A 361 -4.57 4.09 -19.85
CA VAL A 361 -5.30 4.96 -18.93
C VAL A 361 -6.77 4.67 -19.06
N ARG A 362 -7.47 4.48 -17.94
CA ARG A 362 -8.94 4.41 -17.84
C ARG A 362 -9.37 5.20 -16.61
N GLY A 363 -10.11 6.29 -16.85
CA GLY A 363 -10.43 7.28 -15.84
C GLY A 363 -9.18 7.99 -15.33
N ARG A 364 -9.09 8.27 -14.04
CA ARG A 364 -7.93 8.92 -13.43
C ARG A 364 -6.94 7.86 -12.92
N ARG A 365 -5.68 7.94 -13.41
CA ARG A 365 -4.62 7.00 -13.00
C ARG A 365 -3.31 7.73 -12.72
N ARG A 366 -2.60 7.25 -11.71
CA ARG A 366 -1.21 7.63 -11.44
C ARG A 366 -0.30 6.91 -12.43
N MET A 367 0.42 7.68 -13.25
CA MET A 367 1.23 7.15 -14.35
C MET A 367 2.73 7.23 -14.09
N ALA A 368 3.15 8.15 -13.22
CA ALA A 368 4.53 8.31 -12.79
C ALA A 368 4.58 8.95 -11.40
N VAL A 369 5.76 9.03 -10.82
CA VAL A 369 6.08 9.81 -9.64
C VAL A 369 7.41 10.53 -9.83
N THR A 370 7.45 11.80 -9.51
CA THR A 370 8.68 12.58 -9.38
C THR A 370 9.11 12.60 -7.92
N LEU A 371 10.39 12.60 -7.69
CA LEU A 371 11.02 12.53 -6.38
C LEU A 371 12.06 13.66 -6.27
N ALA A 372 12.13 14.31 -5.13
CA ALA A 372 13.13 15.34 -4.89
C ALA A 372 13.65 15.30 -3.46
N ARG A 373 14.92 15.66 -3.29
CA ARG A 373 15.55 15.92 -2.00
C ARG A 373 16.04 17.36 -1.99
N ASP A 374 15.92 18.03 -0.83
CA ASP A 374 16.35 19.42 -0.65
C ASP A 374 16.77 19.69 0.81
N THR A 375 17.05 20.93 1.15
CA THR A 375 17.48 21.38 2.49
C THR A 375 16.41 21.17 3.56
N ASP A 376 15.15 21.28 3.17
CA ASP A 376 13.99 21.06 4.02
C ASP A 376 12.84 20.42 3.24
N VAL A 377 11.80 19.99 3.95
CA VAL A 377 10.65 19.29 3.39
C VAL A 377 9.86 20.17 2.42
N ASP A 378 9.66 21.44 2.73
CA ASP A 378 8.85 22.34 1.88
C ASP A 378 9.56 22.63 0.56
N ALA A 379 10.87 22.85 0.59
CA ALA A 379 11.70 22.97 -0.60
C ALA A 379 11.68 21.69 -1.45
N ALA A 380 11.80 20.51 -0.82
CA ALA A 380 11.72 19.23 -1.50
C ALA A 380 10.35 19.02 -2.16
N ARG A 381 9.24 19.32 -1.45
CA ARG A 381 7.87 19.26 -2.00
C ARG A 381 7.70 20.19 -3.20
N ALA A 382 8.14 21.45 -3.07
CA ALA A 382 8.07 22.40 -4.16
C ALA A 382 8.85 21.92 -5.40
N LYS A 383 10.06 21.36 -5.20
CA LYS A 383 10.90 20.79 -6.27
C LYS A 383 10.22 19.58 -6.94
N ALA A 384 9.69 18.65 -6.16
CA ALA A 384 8.98 17.48 -6.70
C ALA A 384 7.76 17.88 -7.54
N ARG A 385 6.99 18.90 -7.09
CA ARG A 385 5.85 19.46 -7.86
C ARG A 385 6.30 20.09 -9.17
N ARG A 386 7.37 20.92 -9.15
CA ARG A 386 7.90 21.52 -10.39
C ARG A 386 8.32 20.46 -11.39
N ALA A 387 8.97 19.40 -10.92
CA ALA A 387 9.34 18.27 -11.77
C ALA A 387 8.10 17.55 -12.34
N ALA A 388 7.08 17.30 -11.51
CA ALA A 388 5.84 16.66 -11.97
C ALA A 388 5.09 17.48 -13.01
N GLN A 389 5.06 18.81 -12.86
CA GLN A 389 4.42 19.73 -13.82
C GLN A 389 5.08 19.78 -15.21
N LYS A 390 6.33 19.30 -15.33
CA LYS A 390 7.01 19.20 -16.63
C LYS A 390 6.58 17.96 -17.41
N ILE A 391 6.03 16.96 -16.74
CA ILE A 391 5.62 15.72 -17.38
C ILE A 391 4.21 15.87 -17.95
N SER A 392 4.08 15.63 -19.23
CA SER A 392 2.81 15.45 -19.91
C SER A 392 2.71 14.02 -20.47
N VAL A 393 1.51 13.50 -20.55
CA VAL A 393 1.25 12.14 -21.03
C VAL A 393 0.16 12.19 -22.11
N ASP A 394 0.54 11.84 -23.32
CA ASP A 394 -0.39 11.66 -24.43
C ASP A 394 -1.00 10.25 -24.34
N ILE A 395 -2.32 10.12 -24.47
CA ILE A 395 -3.09 8.87 -24.36
C ILE A 395 -4.00 8.65 -25.57
#